data_b4e4c14cf9c3c8283adf159c59e7d1b3
#
_entry.id   b4e4c14cf9c3c8283adf159c59e7d1b3
#
_cell.length_a   1.000
_cell.length_b   1.000
_cell.length_c   1.000
_cell.angle_alpha   90.00
_cell.angle_beta   90.00
_cell.angle_gamma   90.00
#
_symmetry.space_group_name_H-M   'P 1'
#
loop_
_entity.id
_entity.type
_entity.pdbx_description
1 polymer ?
#
loop_
_entity_poly.entity_id
_entity_poly.type
_entity_poly.pdbx_seq_one_letter_code
_entity_poly.pdbx_strand_id
1 'polypeptide(L)' 'MLNTDLNLAAPDDVYEALVALHRDLTPEQSRLVNAKLILLLANHVGDAEVLRQAMAKARAGIAPAGRDGTRPVTA' A
#
# COMPACT_ATOMS: atom_id res chain seq x y z
N MET A 1 -3.23 18.23 -1.03
CA MET A 1 -1.83 17.88 -0.86
C MET A 1 -1.68 16.71 0.07
N LEU A 2 -0.74 15.83 -0.21
CA LEU A 2 -0.54 14.67 0.63
C LEU A 2 0.01 15.08 1.99
N ASN A 3 -0.61 14.57 3.06
CA ASN A 3 -0.14 14.81 4.39
C ASN A 3 0.79 13.65 4.77
N THR A 4 2.07 13.94 4.97
CA THR A 4 3.04 12.91 5.33
C THR A 4 3.37 12.91 6.81
N ASP A 5 2.77 13.81 7.59
CA ASP A 5 2.93 13.80 9.02
C ASP A 5 2.01 12.74 9.61
N LEU A 6 2.30 12.32 10.84
CA LEU A 6 1.46 11.33 11.48
C LEU A 6 0.07 11.93 11.68
N ASN A 7 -0.89 11.33 11.03
CA ASN A 7 -2.25 11.88 11.00
C ASN A 7 -3.29 10.89 11.53
N LEU A 8 -2.87 9.76 12.05
CA LEU A 8 -3.80 8.78 12.58
C LEU A 8 -3.96 8.99 14.07
N ALA A 9 -5.19 8.87 14.55
CA ALA A 9 -5.46 9.01 15.97
C ALA A 9 -4.93 7.80 16.75
N ALA A 10 -4.91 6.64 16.17
CA ALA A 10 -4.45 5.43 16.82
C ALA A 10 -3.65 4.59 15.83
N PRO A 11 -2.42 5.01 15.52
CA PRO A 11 -1.65 4.31 14.49
C PRO A 11 -1.35 2.85 14.83
N ASP A 12 -1.18 2.52 16.10
CA ASP A 12 -0.92 1.12 16.47
C ASP A 12 -2.13 0.25 16.21
N ASP A 13 -3.34 0.77 16.42
CA ASP A 13 -4.55 0.02 16.17
C ASP A 13 -4.73 -0.22 14.68
N VAL A 14 -4.38 0.76 13.86
CA VAL A 14 -4.46 0.62 12.41
C VAL A 14 -3.44 -0.41 11.93
N TYR A 15 -2.24 -0.38 12.48
CA TYR A 15 -1.21 -1.35 12.12
C TYR A 15 -1.67 -2.77 12.47
N GLU A 16 -2.22 -2.95 13.67
CA GLU A 16 -2.71 -4.25 14.09
C GLU A 16 -3.84 -4.75 13.20
N ALA A 17 -4.72 -3.84 12.78
CA ALA A 17 -5.80 -4.19 11.88
C ALA A 17 -5.28 -4.64 10.52
N LEU A 18 -4.24 -3.98 10.01
CA LEU A 18 -3.64 -4.36 8.73
C LEU A 18 -2.97 -5.73 8.83
N VAL A 19 -2.29 -6.00 9.96
CA VAL A 19 -1.68 -7.30 10.16
C VAL A 19 -2.76 -8.38 10.23
N ALA A 20 -3.83 -8.12 10.99
CA ALA A 20 -4.92 -9.07 11.13
C ALA A 20 -5.63 -9.34 9.81
N LEU A 21 -5.70 -8.32 8.95
CA LEU A 21 -6.35 -8.44 7.66
C LEU A 21 -5.72 -9.55 6.81
N HIS A 22 -4.41 -9.76 6.96
CA HIS A 22 -3.70 -10.72 6.13
C HIS A 22 -3.53 -12.09 6.81
N ARG A 23 -4.14 -12.27 8.00
CA ARG A 23 -3.97 -13.53 8.71
C ARG A 23 -4.59 -14.68 7.94
N ASP A 24 -3.87 -15.77 7.84
CA ASP A 24 -4.34 -16.99 7.19
C ASP A 24 -4.63 -16.85 5.69
N LEU A 25 -4.05 -15.85 5.04
CA LEU A 25 -4.19 -15.71 3.61
C LEU A 25 -2.93 -16.18 2.90
N THR A 26 -3.10 -16.71 1.72
CA THR A 26 -1.95 -17.02 0.87
C THR A 26 -1.36 -15.70 0.36
N PRO A 27 -0.11 -15.71 -0.12
CA PRO A 27 0.47 -14.50 -0.70
C PRO A 27 -0.36 -13.92 -1.84
N GLU A 28 -0.96 -14.77 -2.66
CA GLU A 28 -1.80 -14.28 -3.76
C GLU A 28 -3.07 -13.62 -3.23
N GLN A 29 -3.67 -14.22 -2.19
CA GLN A 29 -4.86 -13.63 -1.59
C GLN A 29 -4.53 -12.30 -0.91
N SER A 30 -3.36 -12.21 -0.27
CA SER A 30 -2.95 -10.96 0.35
C SER A 30 -2.76 -9.86 -0.68
N ARG A 31 -2.19 -10.18 -1.83
CA ARG A 31 -2.03 -9.19 -2.89
C ARG A 31 -3.38 -8.70 -3.40
N LEU A 32 -4.33 -9.61 -3.53
CA LEU A 32 -5.66 -9.24 -3.99
C LEU A 32 -6.37 -8.33 -2.97
N VAL A 33 -6.27 -8.67 -1.69
CA VAL A 33 -6.86 -7.87 -0.64
C VAL A 33 -6.23 -6.48 -0.62
N ASN A 34 -4.91 -6.39 -0.76
CA ASN A 34 -4.23 -5.11 -0.80
C ASN A 34 -4.68 -4.28 -2.00
N ALA A 35 -4.82 -4.89 -3.16
CA ALA A 35 -5.27 -4.16 -4.35
C ALA A 35 -6.68 -3.60 -4.15
N LYS A 36 -7.56 -4.39 -3.57
CA LYS A 36 -8.91 -3.94 -3.30
C LYS A 36 -8.93 -2.81 -2.27
N LEU A 37 -8.12 -2.94 -1.22
CA LEU A 37 -8.04 -1.93 -0.18
C LEU A 37 -7.56 -0.60 -0.77
N ILE A 38 -6.55 -0.65 -1.62
CA ILE A 38 -6.01 0.55 -2.25
C ILE A 38 -7.09 1.24 -3.08
N LEU A 39 -7.87 0.47 -3.84
CA LEU A 39 -8.92 1.06 -4.67
C LEU A 39 -10.03 1.68 -3.81
N LEU A 40 -10.39 1.01 -2.71
CA LEU A 40 -11.40 1.55 -1.82
C LEU A 40 -10.92 2.85 -1.17
N LEU A 41 -9.67 2.89 -0.73
CA LEU A 41 -9.12 4.08 -0.13
C LEU A 41 -8.93 5.19 -1.15
N ALA A 42 -8.53 4.85 -2.37
CA ALA A 42 -8.38 5.83 -3.44
C ALA A 42 -9.72 6.48 -3.75
N ASN A 43 -10.77 5.68 -3.79
CA ASN A 43 -12.10 6.23 -4.03
C ASN A 43 -12.53 7.13 -2.86
N HIS A 44 -12.22 6.76 -1.64
CA HIS A 44 -12.57 7.56 -0.48
C HIS A 44 -11.83 8.90 -0.48
N VAL A 45 -10.55 8.89 -0.81
CA VAL A 45 -9.75 10.11 -0.89
C VAL A 45 -10.25 11.01 -2.01
N GLY A 46 -10.51 10.44 -3.16
CA GLY A 46 -11.16 11.16 -4.27
C GLY A 46 -10.32 12.23 -4.95
N ASP A 47 -9.05 12.36 -4.61
CA ASP A 47 -8.20 13.40 -5.20
C ASP A 47 -7.04 12.72 -5.92
N ALA A 48 -7.08 12.76 -7.23
CA ALA A 48 -6.08 12.06 -8.05
C ALA A 48 -4.67 12.59 -7.83
N GLU A 49 -4.52 13.88 -7.59
CA GLU A 49 -3.20 14.45 -7.37
C GLU A 49 -2.60 13.98 -6.04
N VAL A 50 -3.41 13.92 -4.98
CA VAL A 50 -2.96 13.42 -3.70
C VAL A 50 -2.57 11.95 -3.85
N LEU A 51 -3.35 11.18 -4.61
CA LEU A 51 -3.04 9.77 -4.82
C LEU A 51 -1.74 9.60 -5.59
N ARG A 52 -1.49 10.44 -6.60
CA ARG A 52 -0.22 10.37 -7.32
C ARG A 52 0.96 10.70 -6.42
N GLN A 53 0.79 11.68 -5.52
CA GLN A 53 1.83 12.01 -4.55
C GLN A 53 2.10 10.84 -3.61
N ALA A 54 1.04 10.16 -3.16
CA ALA A 54 1.19 9.01 -2.30
C ALA A 54 1.90 7.86 -3.04
N MET A 55 1.57 7.66 -4.30
CA MET A 55 2.22 6.62 -5.11
C MET A 55 3.71 6.90 -5.28
N ALA A 56 4.05 8.14 -5.56
CA ALA A 56 5.45 8.52 -5.72
C ALA A 56 6.22 8.32 -4.41
N LYS A 57 5.60 8.70 -3.29
CA LYS A 57 6.23 8.54 -2.00
C LYS A 57 6.43 7.06 -1.66
N ALA A 58 5.43 6.24 -1.95
CA ALA A 58 5.51 4.81 -1.69
C ALA A 58 6.56 4.12 -2.55
N ARG A 59 6.76 4.64 -3.77
CA ARG A 59 7.70 4.02 -4.69
C ARG A 59 9.13 4.49 -4.45
N ALA A 60 9.31 5.61 -3.77
CA ALA A 60 10.61 6.20 -3.57
C ALA A 60 11.53 5.23 -2.84
N GLY A 61 12.75 5.13 -3.28
CA GLY A 61 13.73 4.28 -2.63
C GLY A 61 13.67 2.81 -3.02
N ILE A 62 12.73 2.43 -3.90
CA ILE A 62 12.61 1.06 -4.30
C ILE A 62 13.06 0.94 -5.74
N ALA A 63 14.11 0.16 -5.96
CA ALA A 63 14.63 -0.04 -7.30
C ALA A 63 13.71 -0.95 -8.09
N PRO A 64 13.56 -0.73 -9.38
CA PRO A 64 12.76 -1.63 -10.19
C PRO A 64 13.43 -3.00 -10.26
N ALA A 65 12.63 -4.02 -10.51
CA ALA A 65 13.17 -5.34 -10.66
C ALA A 65 14.09 -5.36 -11.88
N GLY A 66 15.13 -6.10 -11.79
CA GLY A 66 16.05 -6.14 -12.88
C GLY A 66 15.48 -6.81 -14.07
N ARG A 67 16.05 -6.54 -15.27
CA ARG A 67 15.52 -7.08 -16.33
C ARG A 67 16.31 -8.25 -16.63
N ASP A 68 17.10 -8.74 -15.85
CA ASP A 68 17.87 -9.90 -16.10
C ASP A 68 17.00 -11.11 -15.81
N GLY A 69 15.76 -10.97 -15.67
CA GLY A 69 14.89 -12.08 -15.45
C GLY A 69 14.63 -12.36 -14.01
N THR A 70 15.25 -11.68 -13.17
CA THR A 70 15.02 -11.91 -11.82
C THR A 70 13.70 -11.46 -11.48
N ARG A 71 12.96 -12.18 -10.87
CA ARG A 71 11.73 -11.83 -10.57
C ARG A 71 11.53 -11.29 -9.34
N PRO A 72 10.83 -10.50 -9.14
CA PRO A 72 10.56 -9.87 -7.97
C PRO A 72 9.78 -10.70 -7.17
N VAL A 73 9.88 -10.57 -6.09
CA VAL A 73 9.16 -11.24 -5.35
C VAL A 73 8.17 -10.57 -4.92
N THR A 74 7.69 -9.92 -5.06
CA THR A 74 6.73 -9.24 -4.72
C THR A 74 6.02 -9.56 -3.77
N ALA A 75 5.80 -9.03 -3.09
CA ALA A 75 5.15 -9.17 -2.02
C ALA A 75 3.93 -9.01 -1.86
#